data_dcf00eed0bb4e835a98d81f6cca8bdb3
#
_entry.id   dcf00eed0bb4e835a98d81f6cca8bdb3
#
_cell.length_a   1.000
_cell.length_b   1.000
_cell.length_c   1.000
_cell.angle_alpha   90.00
_cell.angle_beta   90.00
_cell.angle_gamma   90.00
#
_symmetry.space_group_name_H-M   'P 1'
#
loop_
_entity.id
_entity.type
_entity.pdbx_description
1 polymer ?
#
loop_
_entity_poly.entity_id
_entity_poly.type
_entity_poly.pdbx_seq_one_letter_code
_entity_poly.pdbx_strand_id
1 'polypeptide(L)'
;IEANANKFTFVWKKSVEKYHQGLIEKSNQLYNELLEKEIVPEMERESEEALSLEELNQIVQKVEDVISEYDKKIEASSDADERKALRSERKYPKKARKQFMDYIVRKQKYQRDFEIFGERNSYSKTDFDATFMRMKDDYMKNGQLKAGYNVQIATEGQYALAYSIFPNPTDTRTLIPFLDQIEKDYFELPKHIVADAGYG
;
A
#
# COMPACT_ATOMS: atom_id res chain seq x y z
N ILE A 1 3.27 -22.70 -9.99
CA ILE A 1 3.00 -23.51 -8.77
C ILE A 1 1.96 -22.77 -7.94
N GLU A 2 0.92 -23.47 -7.47
CA GLU A 2 -0.10 -22.92 -6.57
C GLU A 2 0.50 -22.69 -5.18
N ALA A 3 0.30 -21.48 -4.63
CA ALA A 3 0.70 -21.16 -3.27
C ALA A 3 -0.35 -21.65 -2.27
N ASN A 4 0.09 -22.05 -1.09
CA ASN A 4 -0.80 -22.41 0.02
C ASN A 4 -1.34 -21.14 0.70
N ALA A 5 -2.19 -20.41 -0.02
CA ALA A 5 -2.76 -19.15 0.41
C ALA A 5 -4.29 -19.17 0.38
N ASN A 6 -4.92 -18.44 1.29
CA ASN A 6 -6.36 -18.31 1.32
C ASN A 6 -6.84 -17.50 0.10
N LYS A 7 -7.59 -18.14 -0.80
CA LYS A 7 -8.05 -17.57 -2.06
C LYS A 7 -9.01 -16.37 -1.95
N PHE A 8 -9.48 -16.02 -0.76
CA PHE A 8 -10.36 -14.87 -0.53
C PHE A 8 -9.65 -13.65 0.06
N THR A 9 -8.34 -13.73 0.27
CA THR A 9 -7.56 -12.67 0.94
C THR A 9 -6.59 -11.97 0.01
N PHE A 10 -7.09 -11.45 -1.11
CA PHE A 10 -6.29 -10.68 -2.06
C PHE A 10 -6.35 -9.19 -1.82
N VAL A 11 -5.24 -8.51 -2.17
CA VAL A 11 -5.17 -7.06 -2.31
C VAL A 11 -4.91 -6.75 -3.79
N TRP A 12 -5.70 -5.85 -4.35
CA TRP A 12 -5.61 -5.43 -5.74
C TRP A 12 -5.04 -4.02 -5.84
N LYS A 13 -3.99 -3.83 -6.64
CA LYS A 13 -3.32 -2.55 -6.84
C LYS A 13 -4.29 -1.44 -7.24
N LYS A 14 -5.13 -1.68 -8.24
CA LYS A 14 -6.14 -0.72 -8.70
C LYS A 14 -7.12 -0.28 -7.61
N SER A 15 -7.46 -1.18 -6.68
CA SER A 15 -8.35 -0.83 -5.55
C SER A 15 -7.61 0.03 -4.52
N VAL A 16 -6.35 -0.30 -4.23
CA VAL A 16 -5.51 0.49 -3.32
C VAL A 16 -5.26 1.88 -3.89
N GLU A 17 -4.94 2.01 -5.17
CA GLU A 17 -4.78 3.30 -5.86
C GLU A 17 -6.03 4.17 -5.74
N LYS A 18 -7.22 3.59 -6.01
CA LYS A 18 -8.49 4.30 -5.87
C LYS A 18 -8.73 4.79 -4.43
N TYR A 19 -8.49 3.94 -3.44
CA TYR A 19 -8.68 4.31 -2.04
C TYR A 19 -7.63 5.29 -1.55
N HIS A 20 -6.39 5.19 -2.03
CA HIS A 20 -5.33 6.14 -1.73
C HIS A 20 -5.66 7.53 -2.30
N GLN A 21 -6.12 7.60 -3.55
CA GLN A 21 -6.55 8.86 -4.15
C GLN A 21 -7.70 9.51 -3.35
N GLY A 22 -8.72 8.73 -2.98
CA GLY A 22 -9.81 9.24 -2.14
C GLY A 22 -9.37 9.64 -0.71
N LEU A 23 -8.26 9.07 -0.20
CA LEU A 23 -7.65 9.51 1.06
C LEU A 23 -7.00 10.89 0.89
N ILE A 24 -6.25 11.09 -0.21
CA ILE A 24 -5.61 12.37 -0.54
C ILE A 24 -6.66 13.48 -0.60
N GLU A 25 -7.72 13.30 -1.36
CA GLU A 25 -8.81 14.26 -1.51
C GLU A 25 -9.43 14.64 -0.15
N LYS A 26 -9.78 13.62 0.67
CA LYS A 26 -10.41 13.84 1.98
C LYS A 26 -9.46 14.49 2.99
N SER A 27 -8.18 14.14 2.97
CA SER A 27 -7.21 14.77 3.87
C SER A 27 -6.97 16.23 3.53
N ASN A 28 -6.86 16.56 2.24
CA ASN A 28 -6.75 17.95 1.78
C ASN A 28 -8.00 18.75 2.10
N GLN A 29 -9.20 18.18 1.85
CA GLN A 29 -10.46 18.85 2.18
C GLN A 29 -10.55 19.17 3.68
N LEU A 30 -10.26 18.18 4.55
CA LEU A 30 -10.32 18.38 5.99
C LEU A 30 -9.29 19.41 6.48
N TYR A 31 -8.09 19.42 5.87
CA TYR A 31 -7.08 20.44 6.18
C TYR A 31 -7.57 21.85 5.81
N ASN A 32 -8.14 22.03 4.62
CA ASN A 32 -8.70 23.30 4.19
C ASN A 32 -9.84 23.77 5.10
N GLU A 33 -10.72 22.86 5.55
CA GLU A 33 -11.75 23.17 6.54
C GLU A 33 -11.18 23.66 7.89
N LEU A 34 -10.01 23.14 8.31
CA LEU A 34 -9.34 23.60 9.52
C LEU A 34 -8.70 24.98 9.34
N LEU A 35 -8.18 25.29 8.14
CA LEU A 35 -7.67 26.63 7.80
C LEU A 35 -8.78 27.66 7.74
N GLU A 36 -9.90 27.36 7.05
CA GLU A 36 -11.07 28.24 6.97
C GLU A 36 -11.67 28.58 8.34
N LYS A 37 -11.59 27.64 9.27
CA LYS A 37 -12.05 27.81 10.66
C LYS A 37 -11.01 28.42 11.60
N GLU A 38 -9.84 28.78 11.08
CA GLU A 38 -8.71 29.33 11.84
C GLU A 38 -8.28 28.42 13.02
N ILE A 39 -8.51 27.10 12.90
CA ILE A 39 -8.14 26.11 13.93
C ILE A 39 -6.65 25.81 13.90
N VAL A 40 -6.07 25.72 12.70
CA VAL A 40 -4.64 25.54 12.52
C VAL A 40 -4.09 26.62 11.59
N PRO A 41 -2.86 27.10 11.82
CA PRO A 41 -2.21 28.00 10.88
C PRO A 41 -1.83 27.27 9.61
N GLU A 42 -1.72 28.02 8.51
CA GLU A 42 -1.15 27.50 7.27
C GLU A 42 0.27 26.98 7.49
N MET A 43 0.61 25.90 6.80
CA MET A 43 1.92 25.25 6.89
C MET A 43 2.58 25.29 5.51
N GLU A 44 3.91 25.35 5.48
CA GLU A 44 4.67 25.05 4.27
C GLU A 44 4.44 23.57 3.92
N ARG A 45 4.12 23.29 2.66
CA ARG A 45 3.83 21.97 2.16
C ARG A 45 4.86 21.56 1.12
N GLU A 46 5.27 20.29 1.16
CA GLU A 46 6.16 19.72 0.14
C GLU A 46 5.48 19.62 -1.22
N SER A 47 4.17 19.40 -1.24
CA SER A 47 3.33 19.31 -2.44
C SER A 47 1.92 19.82 -2.17
N GLU A 48 1.35 20.53 -3.13
CA GLU A 48 -0.06 20.94 -3.06
C GLU A 48 -1.02 19.77 -3.31
N GLU A 49 -0.55 18.71 -3.99
CA GLU A 49 -1.40 17.59 -4.38
C GLU A 49 -1.75 16.68 -3.21
N ALA A 50 -0.80 16.37 -2.34
CA ALA A 50 -1.01 15.40 -1.27
C ALA A 50 -0.22 15.74 -0.01
N LEU A 51 -0.88 15.65 1.15
CA LEU A 51 -0.22 15.78 2.45
C LEU A 51 0.72 14.59 2.71
N SER A 52 1.98 14.85 3.07
CA SER A 52 2.95 13.84 3.50
C SER A 52 2.57 13.24 4.85
N LEU A 53 3.23 12.17 5.29
CA LEU A 53 3.02 11.61 6.63
C LEU A 53 3.48 12.58 7.71
N GLU A 54 4.56 13.31 7.45
CA GLU A 54 5.11 14.30 8.37
C GLU A 54 4.15 15.49 8.54
N GLU A 55 3.61 16.01 7.43
CA GLU A 55 2.59 17.07 7.45
C GLU A 55 1.32 16.64 8.18
N LEU A 56 0.84 15.41 7.95
CA LEU A 56 -0.33 14.88 8.69
C LEU A 56 -0.07 14.80 10.20
N ASN A 57 1.13 14.37 10.62
CA ASN A 57 1.51 14.35 12.03
C ASN A 57 1.61 15.77 12.62
N GLN A 58 2.15 16.73 11.88
CA GLN A 58 2.22 18.13 12.30
C GLN A 58 0.81 18.73 12.47
N ILE A 59 -0.13 18.42 11.57
CA ILE A 59 -1.53 18.84 11.69
C ILE A 59 -2.15 18.26 12.96
N VAL A 60 -1.95 16.96 13.22
CA VAL A 60 -2.43 16.30 14.44
C VAL A 60 -1.90 17.02 15.68
N GLN A 61 -0.60 17.33 15.73
CA GLN A 61 0.02 18.02 16.86
C GLN A 61 -0.60 19.41 17.08
N LYS A 62 -0.73 20.21 16.01
CA LYS A 62 -1.36 21.54 16.11
C LYS A 62 -2.80 21.46 16.60
N VAL A 63 -3.58 20.49 16.13
CA VAL A 63 -4.94 20.26 16.59
C VAL A 63 -4.97 19.82 18.06
N GLU A 64 -4.00 19.03 18.52
CA GLU A 64 -3.85 18.63 19.93
C GLU A 64 -3.54 19.83 20.82
N ASP A 65 -2.70 20.75 20.37
CA ASP A 65 -2.38 21.98 21.09
C ASP A 65 -3.67 22.83 21.28
N VAL A 66 -4.47 23.00 20.24
CA VAL A 66 -5.77 23.68 20.30
C VAL A 66 -6.73 22.98 21.27
N ILE A 67 -6.82 21.65 21.23
CA ILE A 67 -7.66 20.88 22.17
C ILE A 67 -7.19 21.13 23.61
N SER A 68 -5.88 21.15 23.86
CA SER A 68 -5.29 21.40 25.17
C SER A 68 -5.60 22.81 25.69
N GLU A 69 -5.62 23.81 24.79
CA GLU A 69 -6.06 25.16 25.15
C GLU A 69 -7.53 25.23 25.56
N TYR A 70 -8.41 24.54 24.84
CA TYR A 70 -9.80 24.40 25.22
C TYR A 70 -9.96 23.72 26.59
N ASP A 71 -9.16 22.65 26.84
CA ASP A 71 -9.22 21.94 28.12
C ASP A 71 -8.80 22.86 29.29
N LYS A 72 -7.72 23.64 29.11
CA LYS A 72 -7.30 24.66 30.10
C LYS A 72 -8.36 25.74 30.36
N LYS A 73 -9.01 26.25 29.28
CA LYS A 73 -10.07 27.23 29.39
C LYS A 73 -11.30 26.68 30.14
N ILE A 74 -11.67 25.42 29.85
CA ILE A 74 -12.77 24.74 30.53
C ILE A 74 -12.48 24.52 32.02
N GLU A 75 -11.25 24.24 32.41
CA GLU A 75 -10.83 24.07 33.80
C GLU A 75 -10.78 25.39 34.53
N ALA A 76 -10.35 26.46 33.88
CA ALA A 76 -10.26 27.79 34.46
C ALA A 76 -11.60 28.53 34.62
N SER A 77 -12.61 28.19 33.79
CA SER A 77 -13.90 28.83 33.84
C SER A 77 -14.74 28.36 35.03
N SER A 78 -15.30 29.29 35.77
CA SER A 78 -16.28 29.04 36.87
C SER A 78 -17.73 29.01 36.40
N ASP A 79 -18.00 29.57 35.20
CA ASP A 79 -19.37 29.63 34.62
C ASP A 79 -19.75 28.32 33.94
N ALA A 80 -20.95 27.82 34.23
CA ALA A 80 -21.46 26.56 33.68
C ALA A 80 -21.83 26.68 32.20
N ASP A 81 -22.37 27.82 31.78
CA ASP A 81 -22.78 28.04 30.39
C ASP A 81 -21.56 28.26 29.48
N GLU A 82 -20.55 29.00 29.95
CA GLU A 82 -19.28 29.15 29.26
C GLU A 82 -18.57 27.80 29.06
N ARG A 83 -18.51 26.98 30.12
CA ARG A 83 -17.94 25.61 30.01
C ARG A 83 -18.70 24.75 29.02
N LYS A 84 -20.01 24.89 28.91
CA LYS A 84 -20.83 24.16 27.94
C LYS A 84 -20.54 24.60 26.51
N ALA A 85 -20.39 25.89 26.26
CA ALA A 85 -20.02 26.48 24.98
C ALA A 85 -18.62 25.97 24.55
N LEU A 86 -17.60 26.11 25.40
CA LEU A 86 -16.24 25.67 25.15
C LEU A 86 -16.16 24.14 24.84
N ARG A 87 -16.93 23.34 25.56
CA ARG A 87 -17.04 21.89 25.29
C ARG A 87 -17.68 21.61 23.93
N SER A 88 -18.62 22.43 23.49
CA SER A 88 -19.23 22.29 22.15
C SER A 88 -18.24 22.63 21.04
N GLU A 89 -17.51 23.73 21.18
CA GLU A 89 -16.48 24.15 20.23
C GLU A 89 -15.33 23.12 20.10
N ARG A 90 -14.87 22.57 21.23
CA ARG A 90 -13.83 21.54 21.27
C ARG A 90 -14.21 20.24 20.52
N LYS A 91 -15.50 19.96 20.29
CA LYS A 91 -15.93 18.73 19.61
C LYS A 91 -15.39 18.62 18.20
N TYR A 92 -15.35 19.71 17.46
CA TYR A 92 -14.88 19.70 16.07
C TYR A 92 -13.37 19.40 15.98
N PRO A 93 -12.47 20.10 16.70
CA PRO A 93 -11.05 19.72 16.73
C PRO A 93 -10.82 18.26 17.16
N LYS A 94 -11.53 17.75 18.16
CA LYS A 94 -11.43 16.34 18.57
C LYS A 94 -11.82 15.36 17.45
N LYS A 95 -12.88 15.70 16.71
CA LYS A 95 -13.30 14.89 15.55
C LYS A 95 -12.27 14.93 14.44
N ALA A 96 -11.74 16.10 14.11
CA ALA A 96 -10.71 16.29 13.07
C ALA A 96 -9.43 15.50 13.42
N ARG A 97 -8.96 15.62 14.69
CA ARG A 97 -7.82 14.84 15.17
C ARG A 97 -8.00 13.33 14.93
N LYS A 98 -9.15 12.80 15.32
CA LYS A 98 -9.45 11.37 15.13
C LYS A 98 -9.42 10.97 13.64
N GLN A 99 -9.93 11.83 12.75
CA GLN A 99 -9.92 11.58 11.31
C GLN A 99 -8.49 11.60 10.75
N PHE A 100 -7.65 12.58 11.13
CA PHE A 100 -6.25 12.61 10.69
C PHE A 100 -5.45 11.41 11.19
N MET A 101 -5.66 10.97 12.42
CA MET A 101 -5.04 9.74 12.93
C MET A 101 -5.43 8.51 12.09
N ASP A 102 -6.71 8.38 11.71
CA ASP A 102 -7.15 7.32 10.79
C ASP A 102 -6.50 7.46 9.40
N TYR A 103 -6.34 8.68 8.88
CA TYR A 103 -5.67 8.93 7.61
C TYR A 103 -4.18 8.55 7.64
N ILE A 104 -3.48 8.83 8.73
CA ILE A 104 -2.08 8.42 8.92
C ILE A 104 -1.95 6.90 8.84
N VAL A 105 -2.76 6.17 9.61
CA VAL A 105 -2.75 4.70 9.62
C VAL A 105 -3.04 4.12 8.24
N ARG A 106 -4.03 4.69 7.53
CA ARG A 106 -4.36 4.24 6.17
C ARG A 106 -3.26 4.57 5.16
N LYS A 107 -2.66 5.75 5.25
CA LYS A 107 -1.56 6.15 4.36
C LYS A 107 -0.36 5.24 4.53
N GLN A 108 0.04 4.93 5.76
CA GLN A 108 1.11 3.97 6.05
C GLN A 108 0.80 2.57 5.49
N LYS A 109 -0.46 2.13 5.64
CA LYS A 109 -0.90 0.86 5.06
C LYS A 109 -0.77 0.86 3.54
N TYR A 110 -1.23 1.92 2.85
CA TYR A 110 -1.15 1.99 1.39
C TYR A 110 0.29 2.06 0.90
N GLN A 111 1.19 2.77 1.59
CA GLN A 111 2.61 2.77 1.27
C GLN A 111 3.19 1.36 1.34
N ARG A 112 2.92 0.63 2.42
CA ARG A 112 3.31 -0.78 2.55
C ARG A 112 2.71 -1.65 1.44
N ASP A 113 1.43 -1.46 1.11
CA ASP A 113 0.77 -2.20 0.03
C ASP A 113 1.49 -1.95 -1.31
N PHE A 114 1.89 -0.70 -1.62
CA PHE A 114 2.64 -0.35 -2.83
C PHE A 114 4.04 -0.97 -2.86
N GLU A 115 4.74 -1.02 -1.74
CA GLU A 115 6.03 -1.71 -1.62
C GLU A 115 5.89 -3.21 -1.92
N ILE A 116 4.87 -3.87 -1.37
CA ILE A 116 4.60 -5.29 -1.61
C ILE A 116 4.21 -5.55 -3.07
N PHE A 117 3.43 -4.66 -3.69
CA PHE A 117 3.06 -4.83 -5.10
C PHE A 117 4.27 -4.81 -6.03
N GLY A 118 5.19 -3.87 -5.85
CA GLY A 118 6.20 -3.62 -6.86
C GLY A 118 5.55 -3.42 -8.24
N GLU A 119 5.90 -4.27 -9.21
CA GLU A 119 5.30 -4.25 -10.56
C GLU A 119 4.02 -5.11 -10.69
N ARG A 120 3.65 -5.83 -9.65
CA ARG A 120 2.48 -6.75 -9.66
C ARG A 120 1.17 -5.99 -9.52
N ASN A 121 0.09 -6.58 -10.02
CA ASN A 121 -1.26 -6.05 -9.91
C ASN A 121 -2.04 -6.55 -8.67
N SER A 122 -1.51 -7.56 -7.99
CA SER A 122 -2.13 -8.15 -6.80
C SER A 122 -1.11 -8.90 -5.95
N TYR A 123 -1.44 -9.11 -4.70
CA TYR A 123 -0.74 -10.04 -3.80
C TYR A 123 -1.75 -10.72 -2.85
N SER A 124 -1.36 -11.84 -2.24
CA SER A 124 -2.15 -12.51 -1.19
C SER A 124 -1.75 -11.99 0.19
N LYS A 125 -2.72 -11.70 1.05
CA LYS A 125 -2.46 -11.27 2.45
C LYS A 125 -1.80 -12.34 3.30
N THR A 126 -1.96 -13.60 2.95
CA THR A 126 -1.39 -14.75 3.67
C THR A 126 -0.04 -15.18 3.12
N ASP A 127 0.30 -14.73 1.91
CA ASP A 127 1.56 -14.99 1.23
C ASP A 127 1.86 -13.83 0.29
N PHE A 128 2.67 -12.88 0.75
CA PHE A 128 2.91 -11.62 0.04
C PHE A 128 3.66 -11.80 -1.30
N ASP A 129 4.39 -12.89 -1.46
CA ASP A 129 5.14 -13.18 -2.67
C ASP A 129 4.27 -13.84 -3.75
N ALA A 130 3.15 -14.46 -3.36
CA ALA A 130 2.23 -15.06 -4.29
C ALA A 130 1.41 -14.02 -5.05
N THR A 131 1.34 -14.19 -6.37
CA THR A 131 0.54 -13.35 -7.25
C THR A 131 -0.69 -14.10 -7.75
N PHE A 132 -1.78 -13.37 -7.96
CA PHE A 132 -3.02 -13.94 -8.47
C PHE A 132 -2.88 -14.19 -9.96
N MET A 133 -2.83 -15.46 -10.36
CA MET A 133 -2.57 -15.87 -11.74
C MET A 133 -3.43 -17.07 -12.16
N ARG A 134 -3.57 -17.25 -13.46
CA ARG A 134 -4.22 -18.43 -14.02
C ARG A 134 -3.26 -19.60 -13.98
N MET A 135 -3.68 -20.72 -13.41
CA MET A 135 -2.90 -21.95 -13.38
C MET A 135 -2.95 -22.70 -14.71
N LYS A 136 -1.86 -23.38 -15.07
CA LYS A 136 -1.76 -24.21 -16.29
C LYS A 136 -2.76 -25.37 -16.22
N ASP A 137 -2.88 -26.02 -15.04
CA ASP A 137 -3.81 -27.11 -14.76
C ASP A 137 -5.11 -26.58 -14.18
N ASP A 138 -5.98 -26.05 -15.04
CA ASP A 138 -7.33 -25.68 -14.67
C ASP A 138 -8.28 -26.85 -14.94
N TYR A 139 -8.33 -27.79 -14.00
CA TYR A 139 -9.19 -28.98 -14.11
C TYR A 139 -10.67 -28.66 -14.25
N MET A 140 -11.10 -27.53 -13.72
CA MET A 140 -12.49 -27.06 -13.81
C MET A 140 -12.77 -26.29 -15.10
N LYS A 141 -11.74 -25.96 -15.89
CA LYS A 141 -11.82 -25.16 -17.13
C LYS A 141 -12.67 -23.89 -17.03
N ASN A 142 -12.67 -23.29 -15.83
CA ASN A 142 -13.47 -22.09 -15.53
C ASN A 142 -12.63 -20.80 -15.53
N GLY A 143 -11.33 -20.90 -15.85
CA GLY A 143 -10.43 -19.78 -15.86
C GLY A 143 -10.16 -19.16 -14.49
N GLN A 144 -10.37 -19.94 -13.41
CA GLN A 144 -10.19 -19.47 -12.06
C GLN A 144 -8.74 -19.05 -11.81
N LEU A 145 -8.59 -17.84 -11.28
CA LEU A 145 -7.31 -17.34 -10.83
C LEU A 145 -7.00 -17.89 -9.43
N LYS A 146 -5.74 -18.23 -9.18
CA LYS A 146 -5.25 -18.71 -7.89
C LYS A 146 -3.97 -17.96 -7.50
N ALA A 147 -3.70 -17.86 -6.20
CA ALA A 147 -2.40 -17.40 -5.73
C ALA A 147 -1.33 -18.43 -6.15
N GLY A 148 -0.25 -17.97 -6.73
CA GLY A 148 0.79 -18.85 -7.22
C GLY A 148 2.09 -18.14 -7.55
N TYR A 149 3.04 -18.95 -7.96
CA TYR A 149 4.38 -18.57 -8.37
C TYR A 149 4.66 -19.03 -9.78
N ASN A 150 5.44 -18.23 -10.49
CA ASN A 150 6.04 -18.63 -11.76
C ASN A 150 7.43 -19.18 -11.48
N VAL A 151 7.66 -20.46 -11.78
CA VAL A 151 8.93 -21.14 -11.57
C VAL A 151 9.62 -21.34 -12.91
N GLN A 152 10.80 -20.77 -13.06
CA GLN A 152 11.67 -20.96 -14.20
C GLN A 152 12.72 -22.01 -13.85
N ILE A 153 12.99 -22.92 -14.79
CA ILE A 153 13.97 -24.02 -14.63
C ILE A 153 14.83 -24.11 -15.88
N ALA A 154 16.13 -24.03 -15.70
CA ALA A 154 17.09 -24.35 -16.73
C ALA A 154 17.49 -25.82 -16.65
N THR A 155 17.46 -26.53 -17.77
CA THR A 155 17.75 -27.95 -17.82
C THR A 155 18.75 -28.27 -18.93
N GLU A 156 19.58 -29.31 -18.73
CA GLU A 156 20.36 -29.94 -19.76
C GLU A 156 20.25 -31.47 -19.64
N GLY A 157 19.80 -32.11 -20.71
CA GLY A 157 19.48 -33.53 -20.66
C GLY A 157 18.42 -33.86 -19.62
N GLN A 158 18.79 -34.61 -18.59
CA GLN A 158 17.90 -35.00 -17.48
C GLN A 158 18.12 -34.19 -16.20
N TYR A 159 19.02 -33.21 -16.22
CA TYR A 159 19.41 -32.47 -15.03
C TYR A 159 18.82 -31.09 -15.02
N ALA A 160 18.27 -30.65 -13.83
CA ALA A 160 17.97 -29.26 -13.56
C ALA A 160 19.28 -28.57 -13.13
N LEU A 161 19.71 -27.58 -13.89
CA LEU A 161 20.96 -26.85 -13.65
C LEU A 161 20.76 -25.65 -12.76
N ALA A 162 19.63 -24.93 -12.93
CA ALA A 162 19.27 -23.76 -12.15
C ALA A 162 17.76 -23.63 -12.08
N TYR A 163 17.27 -22.90 -11.08
CA TYR A 163 15.88 -22.50 -11.00
C TYR A 163 15.73 -21.11 -10.37
N SER A 164 14.64 -20.46 -10.68
CA SER A 164 14.23 -19.21 -10.01
C SER A 164 12.73 -19.14 -9.86
N ILE A 165 12.28 -18.38 -8.87
CA ILE A 165 10.86 -18.17 -8.56
C ILE A 165 10.54 -16.70 -8.80
N PHE A 166 9.55 -16.45 -9.65
CA PHE A 166 9.11 -15.11 -10.00
C PHE A 166 7.66 -14.87 -9.57
N PRO A 167 7.33 -13.68 -9.08
CA PRO A 167 5.96 -13.29 -8.80
C PRO A 167 5.16 -12.90 -10.06
N ASN A 168 5.83 -12.82 -11.22
CA ASN A 168 5.20 -12.43 -12.48
C ASN A 168 4.30 -13.55 -13.01
N PRO A 169 3.02 -13.27 -13.39
CA PRO A 169 2.11 -14.31 -13.86
C PRO A 169 2.40 -14.83 -15.27
N THR A 170 3.27 -14.15 -16.02
CA THR A 170 3.67 -14.50 -17.40
C THR A 170 5.17 -14.62 -17.53
N ASP A 171 5.64 -15.40 -18.50
CA ASP A 171 7.06 -15.67 -18.71
C ASP A 171 7.81 -14.53 -19.40
N THR A 172 7.11 -13.64 -20.11
CA THR A 172 7.67 -12.56 -20.92
C THR A 172 8.66 -11.62 -20.19
N ARG A 173 8.58 -11.53 -18.87
CA ARG A 173 9.45 -10.68 -18.05
C ARG A 173 10.44 -11.46 -17.19
N THR A 174 10.51 -12.78 -17.34
CA THR A 174 11.30 -13.63 -16.44
C THR A 174 12.59 -14.14 -17.07
N LEU A 175 12.68 -14.20 -18.42
CA LEU A 175 13.84 -14.77 -19.10
C LEU A 175 15.14 -14.02 -18.79
N ILE A 176 15.16 -12.72 -19.05
CA ILE A 176 16.37 -11.90 -18.85
C ILE A 176 16.85 -11.95 -17.40
N PRO A 177 15.99 -11.64 -16.39
CA PRO A 177 16.40 -11.75 -15.00
C PRO A 177 16.84 -13.16 -14.58
N PHE A 178 16.28 -14.20 -15.18
CA PHE A 178 16.69 -15.57 -14.90
C PHE A 178 18.07 -15.89 -15.48
N LEU A 179 18.36 -15.45 -16.71
CA LEU A 179 19.67 -15.61 -17.32
C LEU A 179 20.75 -14.83 -16.56
N ASP A 180 20.46 -13.57 -16.17
CA ASP A 180 21.35 -12.76 -15.35
C ASP A 180 21.67 -13.45 -14.01
N GLN A 181 20.64 -14.06 -13.39
CA GLN A 181 20.85 -14.83 -12.16
C GLN A 181 21.70 -16.08 -12.38
N ILE A 182 21.50 -16.81 -13.50
CA ILE A 182 22.31 -18.00 -13.83
C ILE A 182 23.77 -17.58 -13.96
N GLU A 183 24.06 -16.55 -14.74
CA GLU A 183 25.42 -16.08 -14.98
C GLU A 183 26.11 -15.61 -13.71
N LYS A 184 25.36 -14.94 -12.84
CA LYS A 184 25.89 -14.43 -11.57
C LYS A 184 26.15 -15.51 -10.53
N ASP A 185 25.20 -16.45 -10.37
CA ASP A 185 25.13 -17.31 -9.17
C ASP A 185 25.55 -18.77 -9.45
N TYR A 186 25.54 -19.22 -10.72
CA TYR A 186 25.74 -20.63 -11.04
C TYR A 186 26.89 -20.88 -12.01
N PHE A 187 26.81 -20.41 -13.28
CA PHE A 187 27.81 -20.69 -14.33
C PHE A 187 27.68 -19.70 -15.49
N GLU A 188 28.73 -19.63 -16.33
CA GLU A 188 28.69 -18.84 -17.56
C GLU A 188 27.63 -19.38 -18.54
N LEU A 189 26.92 -18.46 -19.20
CA LEU A 189 25.86 -18.85 -20.13
C LEU A 189 26.40 -19.62 -21.32
N PRO A 190 25.75 -20.72 -21.73
CA PRO A 190 26.16 -21.51 -22.90
C PRO A 190 25.95 -20.72 -24.20
N LYS A 191 26.67 -21.15 -25.28
CA LYS A 191 26.55 -20.51 -26.60
C LYS A 191 25.14 -20.58 -27.21
N HIS A 192 24.37 -21.58 -26.82
CA HIS A 192 23.02 -21.82 -27.34
C HIS A 192 22.08 -22.04 -26.18
N ILE A 193 21.04 -21.26 -26.14
CA ILE A 193 19.92 -21.36 -25.17
C ILE A 193 18.62 -21.53 -25.96
N VAL A 194 17.84 -22.53 -25.61
CA VAL A 194 16.52 -22.77 -26.18
C VAL A 194 15.48 -22.42 -25.10
N ALA A 195 14.59 -21.51 -25.42
CA ALA A 195 13.52 -21.10 -24.54
C ALA A 195 12.14 -21.41 -25.15
N ASP A 196 11.15 -21.58 -24.30
CA ASP A 196 9.75 -21.75 -24.71
C ASP A 196 9.23 -20.48 -25.41
N ALA A 197 8.30 -20.62 -26.35
CA ALA A 197 7.63 -19.49 -27.01
C ALA A 197 6.85 -18.56 -26.07
N GLY A 198 6.61 -18.97 -24.83
CA GLY A 198 6.01 -18.14 -23.79
C GLY A 198 6.85 -16.93 -23.37
N TYR A 199 8.13 -16.89 -23.73
CA TYR A 199 9.04 -15.77 -23.40
C TYR A 199 9.04 -14.62 -24.42
N GLY A 200 8.45 -14.80 -25.59
CA GLY A 200 8.44 -13.80 -26.68
C GLY A 200 7.11 -13.62 -27.36
#